data_75f44acddc6f32e3189d88ab00f172a3
#
_entry.id   75f44acddc6f32e3189d88ab00f172a3
#
_cell.length_a   1.000
_cell.length_b   1.000
_cell.length_c   1.000
_cell.angle_alpha   90.00
_cell.angle_beta   90.00
_cell.angle_gamma   90.00
#
_symmetry.space_group_name_H-M   'P 1'
#
loop_
_entity.id
_entity.type
_entity.pdbx_description
1 polymer ?
#
loop_
_entity_poly.entity_id
_entity_poly.type
_entity_poly.pdbx_seq_one_letter_code
_entity_poly.pdbx_strand_id
1 'polypeptide(L)'
;MADLFAILVVAILVVFSFDFFNGFHDAANAIATIVATKVLTPTKAVAMAAAGNFVGMVFITNAIAETIGKGIIDTNVLGVNALPLSDAALFHSLAIIMGGVVGAIAWDIITWLWGLPTSSSHALIGGLIGASALAAGTGSILLPSTTNMLLFLFVTGMAFVLGAASYFAYDVIIRRHRPTLGMTILAGLLTGLLPAVILGKILLKGLVQIVVYMVAAPLVGLAFAFGLALVVIRLFRRHTPTKVNHEFKRLQLVSSFFYSVTHGTNDAQKGMGIITLILVVAAIGPPWGPPSGQFAVPFWVILGAHASISLGTFFGGWRIVRTMSQRVTHLRPWQGFSAETGGGIALASSALAGIPVSTTHVIASAIMGVGATKRLSAVRWGVARRIFWAWIITIPASAGVGMAAYAIMRLAFGV
;
A
#
# COMPACT_ATOMS: atom_id res chain seq x y z
N MET A 1 -2.04 37.18 -6.68
CA MET A 1 -1.10 36.53 -5.69
C MET A 1 -1.78 36.03 -4.43
N ALA A 2 -2.66 36.80 -3.77
CA ALA A 2 -3.35 36.31 -2.58
C ALA A 2 -4.24 35.08 -2.85
N ASP A 3 -4.98 35.09 -3.95
CA ASP A 3 -5.85 33.97 -4.36
C ASP A 3 -5.08 32.69 -4.68
N LEU A 4 -3.93 32.82 -5.35
CA LEU A 4 -3.07 31.69 -5.68
C LEU A 4 -2.48 31.03 -4.42
N PHE A 5 -2.01 31.83 -3.47
CA PHE A 5 -1.52 31.34 -2.19
C PHE A 5 -2.60 30.59 -1.42
N ALA A 6 -3.83 31.14 -1.37
CA ALA A 6 -4.95 30.49 -0.73
C ALA A 6 -5.27 29.11 -1.35
N ILE A 7 -5.25 29.01 -2.68
CA ILE A 7 -5.51 27.74 -3.38
C ILE A 7 -4.41 26.71 -3.10
N LEU A 8 -3.15 27.11 -3.07
CA LEU A 8 -2.05 26.22 -2.71
C LEU A 8 -2.20 25.69 -1.27
N VAL A 9 -2.55 26.56 -0.33
CA VAL A 9 -2.82 26.16 1.06
C VAL A 9 -3.98 25.17 1.12
N VAL A 10 -5.08 25.45 0.42
CA VAL A 10 -6.23 24.52 0.34
C VAL A 10 -5.80 23.18 -0.27
N ALA A 11 -5.02 23.18 -1.35
CA ALA A 11 -4.53 21.95 -1.97
C ALA A 11 -3.70 21.11 -0.98
N ILE A 12 -2.77 21.72 -0.26
CA ILE A 12 -1.96 21.04 0.75
C ILE A 12 -2.84 20.48 1.90
N LEU A 13 -3.81 21.26 2.38
CA LEU A 13 -4.73 20.82 3.42
C LEU A 13 -5.59 19.63 2.98
N VAL A 14 -6.02 19.58 1.72
CA VAL A 14 -6.74 18.42 1.18
C VAL A 14 -5.84 17.18 1.10
N VAL A 15 -4.55 17.33 0.78
CA VAL A 15 -3.62 16.19 0.82
C VAL A 15 -3.38 15.71 2.26
N PHE A 16 -3.23 16.61 3.23
CA PHE A 16 -3.18 16.21 4.64
C PHE A 16 -4.50 15.54 5.11
N SER A 17 -5.63 15.99 4.58
CA SER A 17 -6.92 15.31 4.82
C SER A 17 -6.92 13.90 4.22
N PHE A 18 -6.33 13.70 3.04
CA PHE A 18 -6.11 12.36 2.49
C PHE A 18 -5.26 11.50 3.43
N ASP A 19 -4.15 11.99 3.95
CA ASP A 19 -3.31 11.26 4.91
C ASP A 19 -4.10 10.91 6.19
N PHE A 20 -4.94 11.84 6.66
CA PHE A 20 -5.84 11.57 7.79
C PHE A 20 -6.84 10.44 7.47
N PHE A 21 -7.55 10.51 6.34
CA PHE A 21 -8.50 9.47 5.94
C PHE A 21 -7.82 8.14 5.62
N ASN A 22 -6.62 8.15 5.06
CA ASN A 22 -5.79 6.97 4.89
C ASN A 22 -5.47 6.34 6.27
N GLY A 23 -4.96 7.10 7.23
CA GLY A 23 -4.71 6.61 8.58
C GLY A 23 -5.97 6.11 9.30
N PHE A 24 -7.10 6.79 9.13
CA PHE A 24 -8.39 6.40 9.68
C PHE A 24 -8.91 5.09 9.07
N HIS A 25 -8.88 4.96 7.74
CA HIS A 25 -9.29 3.76 7.01
C HIS A 25 -8.37 2.57 7.35
N ASP A 26 -7.07 2.81 7.33
CA ASP A 26 -6.03 1.80 7.45
C ASP A 26 -5.58 1.55 8.90
N ALA A 27 -6.20 2.20 9.90
CA ALA A 27 -6.01 1.85 11.31
C ALA A 27 -6.19 0.34 11.56
N ALA A 28 -7.10 -0.29 10.82
CA ALA A 28 -7.34 -1.73 10.87
C ALA A 28 -6.09 -2.56 10.55
N ASN A 29 -5.22 -2.10 9.68
CA ASN A 29 -4.00 -2.80 9.27
C ASN A 29 -3.03 -2.95 10.44
N ALA A 30 -2.93 -1.91 11.26
CA ALA A 30 -2.03 -1.87 12.41
C ALA A 30 -2.59 -2.55 13.66
N ILE A 31 -3.94 -2.55 13.86
CA ILE A 31 -4.52 -2.99 15.13
C ILE A 31 -5.39 -4.24 15.06
N ALA A 32 -5.82 -4.69 13.88
CA ALA A 32 -6.77 -5.81 13.78
C ALA A 32 -6.27 -7.09 14.45
N THR A 33 -5.00 -7.42 14.29
CA THR A 33 -4.36 -8.61 14.86
C THR A 33 -4.28 -8.54 16.38
N ILE A 34 -3.79 -7.44 16.95
CA ILE A 34 -3.61 -7.28 18.40
C ILE A 34 -4.92 -7.16 19.16
N VAL A 35 -5.94 -6.58 18.51
CA VAL A 35 -7.32 -6.55 19.03
C VAL A 35 -7.99 -7.93 18.92
N ALA A 36 -7.78 -8.67 17.81
CA ALA A 36 -8.30 -10.03 17.63
C ALA A 36 -7.75 -11.00 18.66
N THR A 37 -6.49 -10.88 19.02
CA THR A 37 -5.82 -11.72 20.03
C THR A 37 -6.07 -11.27 21.47
N LYS A 38 -6.74 -10.15 21.66
CA LYS A 38 -7.05 -9.54 22.99
C LYS A 38 -5.78 -9.24 23.82
N VAL A 39 -4.69 -8.88 23.15
CA VAL A 39 -3.45 -8.45 23.83
C VAL A 39 -3.57 -7.01 24.33
N LEU A 40 -4.18 -6.14 23.53
CA LEU A 40 -4.54 -4.77 23.92
C LEU A 40 -6.05 -4.55 23.79
N THR A 41 -6.55 -3.62 24.61
CA THR A 41 -7.89 -3.04 24.39
C THR A 41 -7.89 -2.20 23.12
N PRO A 42 -9.03 -2.02 22.44
CA PRO A 42 -9.11 -1.24 21.23
C PRO A 42 -8.48 0.17 21.34
N THR A 43 -8.80 0.90 22.43
CA THR A 43 -8.26 2.25 22.67
C THR A 43 -6.73 2.27 22.83
N LYS A 44 -6.16 1.30 23.57
CA LYS A 44 -4.71 1.20 23.73
C LYS A 44 -4.04 0.80 22.41
N ALA A 45 -4.70 -0.03 21.60
CA ALA A 45 -4.18 -0.47 20.31
C ALA A 45 -4.08 0.71 19.32
N VAL A 46 -5.11 1.57 19.19
CA VAL A 46 -5.05 2.75 18.31
C VAL A 46 -4.03 3.76 18.79
N ALA A 47 -3.91 3.99 20.11
CA ALA A 47 -2.90 4.90 20.66
C ALA A 47 -1.47 4.41 20.34
N MET A 48 -1.20 3.11 20.52
CA MET A 48 0.08 2.51 20.17
C MET A 48 0.36 2.58 18.68
N ALA A 49 -0.64 2.29 17.83
CA ALA A 49 -0.49 2.34 16.39
C ALA A 49 -0.26 3.77 15.88
N ALA A 50 -0.98 4.75 16.41
CA ALA A 50 -0.76 6.16 16.10
C ALA A 50 0.65 6.63 16.48
N ALA A 51 1.13 6.24 17.67
CA ALA A 51 2.50 6.51 18.07
C ALA A 51 3.53 5.84 17.13
N GLY A 52 3.29 4.58 16.74
CA GLY A 52 4.13 3.87 15.77
C GLY A 52 4.17 4.55 14.40
N ASN A 53 3.01 4.95 13.85
CA ASN A 53 2.92 5.69 12.60
C ASN A 53 3.69 7.02 12.66
N PHE A 54 3.63 7.73 13.76
CA PHE A 54 4.38 8.98 13.95
C PHE A 54 5.90 8.72 14.02
N VAL A 55 6.33 7.71 14.77
CA VAL A 55 7.74 7.30 14.87
C VAL A 55 8.28 6.87 13.50
N GLY A 56 7.43 6.39 12.59
CA GLY A 56 7.78 6.04 11.21
C GLY A 56 8.56 7.14 10.48
N MET A 57 8.38 8.41 10.85
CA MET A 57 9.12 9.54 10.25
C MET A 57 10.65 9.46 10.41
N VAL A 58 11.14 8.74 11.42
CA VAL A 58 12.57 8.58 11.68
C VAL A 58 13.25 7.65 10.65
N PHE A 59 12.46 6.76 10.02
CA PHE A 59 12.94 5.73 9.09
C PHE A 59 12.64 6.03 7.62
N ILE A 60 12.41 7.31 7.27
CA ILE A 60 12.02 7.71 5.92
C ILE A 60 13.20 7.65 4.95
N THR A 61 12.92 7.11 3.75
CA THR A 61 13.85 7.07 2.61
C THR A 61 13.46 8.04 1.49
N ASN A 62 12.29 8.67 1.53
CA ASN A 62 11.65 9.48 0.47
C ASN A 62 11.44 8.75 -0.88
N ALA A 63 11.88 7.50 -0.99
CA ALA A 63 11.86 6.77 -2.26
C ALA A 63 10.44 6.46 -2.77
N ILE A 64 9.49 6.18 -1.85
CA ILE A 64 8.07 6.00 -2.22
C ILE A 64 7.47 7.35 -2.62
N ALA A 65 7.80 8.44 -1.90
CA ALA A 65 7.31 9.77 -2.22
C ALA A 65 7.71 10.19 -3.65
N GLU A 66 8.94 9.91 -4.04
CA GLU A 66 9.40 10.17 -5.41
C GLU A 66 8.67 9.31 -6.45
N THR A 67 8.44 8.03 -6.16
CA THR A 67 7.69 7.13 -7.04
C THR A 67 6.23 7.59 -7.20
N ILE A 68 5.58 8.09 -6.16
CA ILE A 68 4.21 8.62 -6.23
C ILE A 68 4.19 9.96 -6.98
N GLY A 69 5.12 10.85 -6.69
CA GLY A 69 5.14 12.19 -7.30
C GLY A 69 5.54 12.21 -8.78
N LYS A 70 6.38 11.27 -9.24
CA LYS A 70 6.91 11.27 -10.61
C LYS A 70 6.60 10.01 -11.41
N GLY A 71 6.17 8.95 -10.78
CA GLY A 71 6.15 7.62 -11.38
C GLY A 71 4.78 7.12 -11.85
N ILE A 72 3.69 7.89 -11.68
CA ILE A 72 2.32 7.45 -11.99
C ILE A 72 1.82 8.08 -13.27
N ILE A 73 1.86 9.39 -13.34
CA ILE A 73 1.45 10.19 -14.49
C ILE A 73 2.64 10.92 -15.08
N ASP A 74 2.57 11.23 -16.36
CA ASP A 74 3.60 12.04 -17.01
C ASP A 74 3.56 13.47 -16.46
N THR A 75 4.63 13.87 -15.77
CA THR A 75 4.73 15.21 -15.17
C THR A 75 4.75 16.34 -16.20
N ASN A 76 4.98 16.03 -17.47
CA ASN A 76 4.86 17.01 -18.56
C ASN A 76 3.42 17.51 -18.70
N VAL A 77 2.42 16.67 -18.42
CA VAL A 77 1.00 17.05 -18.40
C VAL A 77 0.71 18.09 -17.31
N LEU A 78 1.53 18.10 -16.25
CA LEU A 78 1.47 19.08 -15.18
C LEU A 78 2.40 20.31 -15.45
N GLY A 79 2.99 20.40 -16.63
CA GLY A 79 3.83 21.52 -17.02
C GLY A 79 5.18 21.60 -16.30
N VAL A 80 5.65 20.55 -15.66
CA VAL A 80 6.91 20.57 -14.88
C VAL A 80 8.12 21.00 -15.72
N ASN A 81 8.12 20.73 -17.02
CA ASN A 81 9.19 21.14 -17.93
C ASN A 81 9.08 22.62 -18.40
N ALA A 82 7.99 23.31 -18.08
CA ALA A 82 7.73 24.69 -18.53
C ALA A 82 7.63 25.67 -17.35
N LEU A 83 8.26 25.37 -16.23
CA LEU A 83 8.22 26.21 -15.03
C LEU A 83 9.00 27.51 -15.21
N PRO A 84 8.53 28.67 -14.66
CA PRO A 84 7.28 28.83 -13.90
C PRO A 84 6.04 28.82 -14.80
N LEU A 85 4.95 28.21 -14.35
CA LEU A 85 3.68 28.17 -15.07
C LEU A 85 2.94 29.52 -15.01
N SER A 86 2.12 29.79 -16.04
CA SER A 86 1.08 30.81 -15.93
C SER A 86 0.01 30.37 -14.89
N ASP A 87 -0.72 31.33 -14.33
CA ASP A 87 -1.77 31.04 -13.34
C ASP A 87 -2.78 30.02 -13.88
N ALA A 88 -3.23 30.16 -15.11
CA ALA A 88 -4.17 29.22 -15.73
C ALA A 88 -3.60 27.77 -15.84
N ALA A 89 -2.33 27.65 -16.26
CA ALA A 89 -1.67 26.35 -16.35
C ALA A 89 -1.46 25.72 -14.96
N LEU A 90 -1.13 26.53 -13.96
CA LEU A 90 -0.99 26.07 -12.58
C LEU A 90 -2.34 25.57 -12.01
N PHE A 91 -3.43 26.34 -12.23
CA PHE A 91 -4.77 25.91 -11.83
C PHE A 91 -5.18 24.59 -12.48
N HIS A 92 -4.89 24.43 -13.78
CA HIS A 92 -5.16 23.18 -14.49
C HIS A 92 -4.40 22.01 -13.86
N SER A 93 -3.11 22.17 -13.58
CA SER A 93 -2.27 21.14 -12.96
C SER A 93 -2.75 20.79 -11.55
N LEU A 94 -3.09 21.81 -10.75
CA LEU A 94 -3.67 21.61 -9.42
C LEU A 94 -5.02 20.89 -9.48
N ALA A 95 -5.89 21.20 -10.46
CA ALA A 95 -7.16 20.53 -10.64
C ALA A 95 -6.99 19.02 -10.94
N ILE A 96 -5.96 18.64 -11.73
CA ILE A 96 -5.65 17.23 -11.98
C ILE A 96 -5.23 16.54 -10.69
N ILE A 97 -4.27 17.11 -9.96
CA ILE A 97 -3.74 16.53 -8.72
C ILE A 97 -4.88 16.42 -7.69
N MET A 98 -5.62 17.50 -7.49
CA MET A 98 -6.70 17.56 -6.51
C MET A 98 -7.86 16.64 -6.86
N GLY A 99 -8.21 16.52 -8.16
CA GLY A 99 -9.19 15.56 -8.63
C GLY A 99 -8.83 14.14 -8.23
N GLY A 100 -7.54 13.78 -8.39
CA GLY A 100 -7.03 12.48 -7.95
C GLY A 100 -7.13 12.27 -6.44
N VAL A 101 -6.72 13.25 -5.65
CA VAL A 101 -6.74 13.18 -4.17
C VAL A 101 -8.17 13.12 -3.62
N VAL A 102 -9.06 13.97 -4.12
CA VAL A 102 -10.49 13.97 -3.73
C VAL A 102 -11.15 12.65 -4.12
N GLY A 103 -10.81 12.10 -5.30
CA GLY A 103 -11.26 10.79 -5.74
C GLY A 103 -10.85 9.68 -4.76
N ALA A 104 -9.63 9.73 -4.26
CA ALA A 104 -9.11 8.78 -3.27
C ALA A 104 -9.84 8.91 -1.92
N ILE A 105 -9.99 10.13 -1.40
CA ILE A 105 -10.70 10.38 -0.13
C ILE A 105 -12.14 9.87 -0.22
N ALA A 106 -12.85 10.20 -1.30
CA ALA A 106 -14.22 9.77 -1.50
C ALA A 106 -14.33 8.24 -1.54
N TRP A 107 -13.40 7.56 -2.24
CA TRP A 107 -13.39 6.10 -2.30
C TRP A 107 -13.07 5.47 -0.93
N ASP A 108 -12.13 6.01 -0.18
CA ASP A 108 -11.81 5.54 1.17
C ASP A 108 -13.01 5.68 2.11
N ILE A 109 -13.77 6.78 2.03
CA ILE A 109 -15.00 6.97 2.80
C ILE A 109 -16.07 5.96 2.40
N ILE A 110 -16.30 5.74 1.09
CA ILE A 110 -17.28 4.78 0.58
C ILE A 110 -16.96 3.37 1.07
N THR A 111 -15.71 2.93 0.94
CA THR A 111 -15.30 1.58 1.32
C THR A 111 -15.28 1.40 2.84
N TRP A 112 -14.96 2.44 3.61
CA TRP A 112 -15.13 2.44 5.05
C TRP A 112 -16.60 2.28 5.46
N LEU A 113 -17.53 2.97 4.81
CA LEU A 113 -18.97 2.83 5.06
C LEU A 113 -19.44 1.38 4.85
N TRP A 114 -18.89 0.70 3.87
CA TRP A 114 -19.17 -0.71 3.58
C TRP A 114 -18.37 -1.69 4.46
N GLY A 115 -17.40 -1.20 5.25
CA GLY A 115 -16.50 -2.02 6.06
C GLY A 115 -15.60 -2.94 5.21
N LEU A 116 -15.25 -2.50 4.01
CA LEU A 116 -14.39 -3.22 3.09
C LEU A 116 -12.93 -2.75 3.27
N PRO A 117 -11.99 -3.64 3.59
CA PRO A 117 -10.57 -3.31 3.65
C PRO A 117 -10.01 -3.18 2.23
N THR A 118 -10.02 -1.99 1.69
CA THR A 118 -9.43 -1.60 0.41
C THR A 118 -8.06 -0.96 0.62
N SER A 119 -7.46 -0.44 -0.44
CA SER A 119 -6.15 0.19 -0.41
C SER A 119 -6.25 1.67 -0.75
N SER A 120 -5.99 2.53 0.21
CA SER A 120 -5.90 3.98 0.00
C SER A 120 -4.80 4.35 -1.00
N SER A 121 -3.71 3.55 -1.09
CA SER A 121 -2.69 3.69 -2.14
C SER A 121 -3.28 3.52 -3.54
N HIS A 122 -4.05 2.44 -3.75
CA HIS A 122 -4.65 2.17 -5.05
C HIS A 122 -5.78 3.16 -5.35
N ALA A 123 -6.48 3.67 -4.33
CA ALA A 123 -7.45 4.73 -4.49
C ALA A 123 -6.80 6.03 -4.96
N LEU A 124 -5.67 6.43 -4.38
CA LEU A 124 -4.91 7.61 -4.81
C LEU A 124 -4.40 7.46 -6.25
N ILE A 125 -3.80 6.31 -6.57
CA ILE A 125 -3.27 6.02 -7.90
C ILE A 125 -4.39 6.01 -8.93
N GLY A 126 -5.50 5.34 -8.65
CA GLY A 126 -6.67 5.32 -9.52
C GLY A 126 -7.23 6.72 -9.74
N GLY A 127 -7.41 7.50 -8.68
CA GLY A 127 -7.87 8.88 -8.76
C GLY A 127 -6.99 9.76 -9.64
N LEU A 128 -5.67 9.70 -9.46
CA LEU A 128 -4.70 10.45 -10.28
C LEU A 128 -4.75 10.02 -11.76
N ILE A 129 -4.79 8.71 -12.02
CA ILE A 129 -4.92 8.18 -13.38
C ILE A 129 -6.22 8.66 -14.04
N GLY A 130 -7.33 8.61 -13.32
CA GLY A 130 -8.62 9.06 -13.83
C GLY A 130 -8.64 10.55 -14.16
N ALA A 131 -8.22 11.40 -13.21
CA ALA A 131 -8.15 12.85 -13.41
C ALA A 131 -7.22 13.22 -14.58
N SER A 132 -6.02 12.62 -14.64
CA SER A 132 -5.05 12.85 -15.70
C SER A 132 -5.53 12.37 -17.07
N ALA A 133 -6.16 11.18 -17.13
CA ALA A 133 -6.70 10.64 -18.38
C ALA A 133 -7.82 11.50 -18.95
N LEU A 134 -8.68 12.08 -18.11
CA LEU A 134 -9.72 13.01 -18.54
C LEU A 134 -9.14 14.36 -18.99
N ALA A 135 -8.09 14.84 -18.31
CA ALA A 135 -7.46 16.13 -18.60
C ALA A 135 -6.64 16.12 -19.88
N ALA A 136 -5.84 15.07 -20.11
CA ALA A 136 -4.80 15.04 -21.14
C ALA A 136 -4.80 13.73 -21.97
N GLY A 137 -5.84 12.91 -21.82
CA GLY A 137 -5.93 11.62 -22.51
C GLY A 137 -5.12 10.50 -21.87
N THR A 138 -5.30 9.28 -22.36
CA THR A 138 -4.64 8.07 -21.82
C THR A 138 -3.13 8.07 -22.01
N GLY A 139 -2.58 8.87 -22.93
CA GLY A 139 -1.14 9.06 -23.11
C GLY A 139 -0.44 9.72 -21.91
N SER A 140 -1.20 10.34 -21.00
CA SER A 140 -0.70 10.90 -19.75
C SER A 140 -0.30 9.86 -18.70
N ILE A 141 -0.71 8.59 -18.89
CA ILE A 141 -0.42 7.50 -17.97
C ILE A 141 0.92 6.89 -18.34
N LEU A 142 1.84 6.82 -17.36
CA LEU A 142 3.14 6.20 -17.60
C LEU A 142 3.01 4.68 -17.76
N LEU A 143 3.56 4.19 -18.86
CA LEU A 143 3.64 2.77 -19.17
C LEU A 143 5.11 2.38 -19.47
N PRO A 144 5.50 1.12 -19.20
CA PRO A 144 6.82 0.63 -19.60
C PRO A 144 6.92 0.51 -21.12
N SER A 145 8.15 0.54 -21.65
CA SER A 145 8.35 0.22 -23.07
C SER A 145 7.94 -1.22 -23.37
N THR A 146 7.51 -1.48 -24.62
CA THR A 146 7.13 -2.82 -25.06
C THR A 146 8.26 -3.82 -24.83
N THR A 147 9.53 -3.43 -25.08
CA THR A 147 10.69 -4.28 -24.86
C THR A 147 10.83 -4.67 -23.39
N ASN A 148 10.71 -3.72 -22.47
CA ASN A 148 10.79 -3.98 -21.03
C ASN A 148 9.64 -4.88 -20.56
N MET A 149 8.43 -4.68 -21.08
CA MET A 149 7.27 -5.52 -20.80
C MET A 149 7.51 -6.97 -21.25
N LEU A 150 7.97 -7.16 -22.48
CA LEU A 150 8.24 -8.49 -23.02
C LEU A 150 9.36 -9.19 -22.26
N LEU A 151 10.44 -8.47 -21.92
CA LEU A 151 11.54 -9.01 -21.12
C LEU A 151 11.07 -9.43 -19.73
N PHE A 152 10.26 -8.59 -19.07
CA PHE A 152 9.67 -8.92 -17.77
C PHE A 152 8.81 -10.19 -17.84
N LEU A 153 7.90 -10.29 -18.82
CA LEU A 153 7.02 -11.44 -19.00
C LEU A 153 7.82 -12.71 -19.33
N PHE A 154 8.83 -12.58 -20.17
CA PHE A 154 9.68 -13.73 -20.56
C PHE A 154 10.43 -14.29 -19.34
N VAL A 155 11.15 -13.46 -18.59
CA VAL A 155 11.97 -13.94 -17.46
C VAL A 155 11.10 -14.43 -16.30
N THR A 156 10.03 -13.73 -15.95
CA THR A 156 9.12 -14.16 -14.88
C THR A 156 8.34 -15.41 -15.26
N GLY A 157 7.88 -15.50 -16.51
CA GLY A 157 7.22 -16.69 -17.07
C GLY A 157 8.15 -17.90 -17.14
N MET A 158 9.40 -17.71 -17.58
CA MET A 158 10.41 -18.76 -17.59
C MET A 158 10.71 -19.30 -16.19
N ALA A 159 10.89 -18.41 -15.20
CA ALA A 159 11.10 -18.79 -13.81
C ALA A 159 9.90 -19.58 -13.25
N PHE A 160 8.68 -19.15 -13.58
CA PHE A 160 7.45 -19.89 -13.22
C PHE A 160 7.45 -21.30 -13.83
N VAL A 161 7.72 -21.43 -15.12
CA VAL A 161 7.74 -22.73 -15.83
C VAL A 161 8.81 -23.64 -15.26
N LEU A 162 10.03 -23.12 -15.05
CA LEU A 162 11.13 -23.89 -14.46
C LEU A 162 10.81 -24.37 -13.05
N GLY A 163 10.21 -23.54 -12.21
CA GLY A 163 9.81 -23.93 -10.87
C GLY A 163 8.71 -24.98 -10.85
N ALA A 164 7.69 -24.82 -11.70
CA ALA A 164 6.62 -25.78 -11.86
C ALA A 164 7.16 -27.15 -12.38
N ALA A 165 8.01 -27.12 -13.40
CA ALA A 165 8.62 -28.32 -13.99
C ALA A 165 9.56 -29.02 -13.00
N SER A 166 10.35 -28.26 -12.23
CA SER A 166 11.25 -28.83 -11.22
C SER A 166 10.47 -29.54 -10.10
N TYR A 167 9.37 -28.93 -9.62
CA TYR A 167 8.51 -29.55 -8.63
C TYR A 167 7.84 -30.80 -9.18
N PHE A 168 7.31 -30.73 -10.41
CA PHE A 168 6.69 -31.86 -11.09
C PHE A 168 7.67 -33.04 -11.22
N ALA A 169 8.88 -32.76 -11.74
CA ALA A 169 9.92 -33.76 -11.88
C ALA A 169 10.34 -34.37 -10.53
N TYR A 170 10.50 -33.55 -9.50
CA TYR A 170 10.80 -34.01 -8.14
C TYR A 170 9.74 -34.97 -7.58
N ASP A 171 8.47 -34.62 -7.73
CA ASP A 171 7.36 -35.46 -7.22
C ASP A 171 7.26 -36.80 -7.98
N VAL A 172 7.44 -36.75 -9.34
CA VAL A 172 7.39 -37.95 -10.18
C VAL A 172 8.61 -38.87 -9.98
N ILE A 173 9.82 -38.29 -10.02
CA ILE A 173 11.07 -39.08 -10.07
C ILE A 173 11.52 -39.51 -8.67
N ILE A 174 11.47 -38.58 -7.68
CA ILE A 174 12.06 -38.79 -6.35
C ILE A 174 11.01 -39.32 -5.39
N ARG A 175 9.85 -38.65 -5.28
CA ARG A 175 8.79 -39.06 -4.37
C ARG A 175 7.94 -40.22 -4.91
N ARG A 176 7.98 -40.48 -6.22
CA ARG A 176 7.12 -41.46 -6.90
C ARG A 176 5.62 -41.26 -6.63
N HIS A 177 5.21 -40.01 -6.42
CA HIS A 177 3.82 -39.60 -6.22
C HIS A 177 3.31 -38.91 -7.48
N ARG A 178 1.97 -38.91 -7.67
CA ARG A 178 1.35 -38.10 -8.72
C ARG A 178 1.31 -36.65 -8.26
N PRO A 179 2.00 -35.71 -8.94
CA PRO A 179 1.99 -34.32 -8.56
C PRO A 179 0.58 -33.75 -8.66
N THR A 180 0.18 -32.98 -7.67
CA THR A 180 -1.10 -32.26 -7.72
C THR A 180 -0.91 -30.97 -8.50
N LEU A 181 -1.83 -30.66 -9.40
CA LEU A 181 -1.81 -29.43 -10.20
C LEU A 181 -1.63 -28.18 -9.32
N GLY A 182 -2.31 -28.15 -8.18
CA GLY A 182 -2.22 -27.01 -7.25
C GLY A 182 -0.82 -26.78 -6.68
N MET A 183 -0.10 -27.85 -6.30
CA MET A 183 1.27 -27.72 -5.77
C MET A 183 2.27 -27.37 -6.87
N THR A 184 2.07 -27.87 -8.08
CA THR A 184 2.90 -27.53 -9.26
C THR A 184 2.76 -26.05 -9.59
N ILE A 185 1.53 -25.51 -9.63
CA ILE A 185 1.28 -24.09 -9.84
C ILE A 185 1.89 -23.26 -8.70
N LEU A 186 1.72 -23.68 -7.44
CA LEU A 186 2.29 -22.98 -6.30
C LEU A 186 3.81 -22.90 -6.37
N ALA A 187 4.49 -23.98 -6.75
CA ALA A 187 5.93 -23.98 -6.94
C ALA A 187 6.36 -23.00 -8.04
N GLY A 188 5.65 -22.98 -9.16
CA GLY A 188 5.88 -22.01 -10.23
C GLY A 188 5.67 -20.57 -9.77
N LEU A 189 4.60 -20.29 -9.01
CA LEU A 189 4.32 -18.95 -8.45
C LEU A 189 5.43 -18.50 -7.49
N LEU A 190 5.90 -19.37 -6.62
CA LEU A 190 6.96 -19.04 -5.64
C LEU A 190 8.30 -18.77 -6.33
N THR A 191 8.66 -19.54 -7.38
CA THR A 191 9.89 -19.30 -8.13
C THR A 191 9.80 -18.08 -9.05
N GLY A 192 8.64 -17.79 -9.62
CA GLY A 192 8.40 -16.58 -10.42
C GLY A 192 8.31 -15.29 -9.60
N LEU A 193 7.98 -15.39 -8.30
CA LEU A 193 7.76 -14.22 -7.45
C LEU A 193 9.02 -13.37 -7.25
N LEU A 194 10.19 -14.00 -7.03
CA LEU A 194 11.44 -13.28 -6.80
C LEU A 194 11.87 -12.45 -8.02
N PRO A 195 11.97 -13.03 -9.25
CA PRO A 195 12.24 -12.21 -10.42
C PRO A 195 11.13 -11.20 -10.71
N ALA A 196 9.85 -11.50 -10.45
CA ALA A 196 8.78 -10.52 -10.62
C ALA A 196 8.96 -9.29 -9.71
N VAL A 197 9.40 -9.47 -8.46
CA VAL A 197 9.69 -8.36 -7.54
C VAL A 197 10.91 -7.57 -8.00
N ILE A 198 12.02 -8.23 -8.36
CA ILE A 198 13.26 -7.54 -8.75
C ILE A 198 13.10 -6.82 -10.09
N LEU A 199 12.67 -7.56 -11.13
CA LEU A 199 12.56 -7.02 -12.48
C LEU A 199 11.39 -6.04 -12.63
N GLY A 200 10.32 -6.22 -11.84
CA GLY A 200 9.23 -5.26 -11.78
C GLY A 200 9.69 -3.86 -11.38
N LYS A 201 10.68 -3.76 -10.48
CA LYS A 201 11.28 -2.46 -10.10
C LYS A 201 12.15 -1.88 -11.22
N ILE A 202 12.88 -2.72 -11.92
CA ILE A 202 13.89 -2.30 -12.92
C ILE A 202 13.24 -1.98 -14.27
N LEU A 203 12.33 -2.83 -14.72
CA LEU A 203 11.80 -2.82 -16.09
C LEU A 203 10.45 -2.14 -16.21
N LEU A 204 9.63 -2.17 -15.14
CA LEU A 204 8.28 -1.67 -15.19
C LEU A 204 8.18 -0.25 -14.63
N LYS A 205 7.22 0.52 -15.15
CA LYS A 205 6.90 1.89 -14.70
C LYS A 205 5.39 2.09 -14.64
N GLY A 206 4.96 3.10 -13.91
CA GLY A 206 3.58 3.57 -13.87
C GLY A 206 2.58 2.49 -13.48
N LEU A 207 1.44 2.49 -14.16
CA LEU A 207 0.32 1.61 -13.84
C LEU A 207 0.69 0.12 -13.84
N VAL A 208 1.50 -0.34 -14.80
CA VAL A 208 1.86 -1.76 -14.92
C VAL A 208 2.70 -2.20 -13.72
N GLN A 209 3.65 -1.39 -13.29
CA GLN A 209 4.44 -1.67 -12.08
C GLN A 209 3.54 -1.82 -10.86
N ILE A 210 2.58 -0.91 -10.69
CA ILE A 210 1.63 -0.94 -9.58
C ILE A 210 0.79 -2.22 -9.59
N VAL A 211 0.24 -2.61 -10.75
CA VAL A 211 -0.57 -3.83 -10.89
C VAL A 211 0.26 -5.08 -10.56
N VAL A 212 1.51 -5.15 -10.99
CA VAL A 212 2.41 -6.26 -10.63
C VAL A 212 2.62 -6.32 -9.12
N TYR A 213 2.90 -5.20 -8.47
CA TYR A 213 3.10 -5.18 -7.02
C TYR A 213 1.81 -5.33 -6.21
N MET A 214 0.65 -4.99 -6.80
CA MET A 214 -0.66 -5.30 -6.21
C MET A 214 -0.85 -6.80 -5.97
N VAL A 215 -0.23 -7.63 -6.82
CA VAL A 215 -0.24 -9.10 -6.69
C VAL A 215 0.98 -9.61 -5.92
N ALA A 216 2.17 -9.08 -6.21
CA ALA A 216 3.42 -9.58 -5.62
C ALA A 216 3.53 -9.28 -4.11
N ALA A 217 3.20 -8.06 -3.67
CA ALA A 217 3.37 -7.68 -2.26
C ALA A 217 2.51 -8.49 -1.28
N PRO A 218 1.21 -8.78 -1.54
CA PRO A 218 0.44 -9.71 -0.71
C PRO A 218 1.03 -11.11 -0.66
N LEU A 219 1.56 -11.62 -1.78
CA LEU A 219 2.20 -12.94 -1.81
C LEU A 219 3.49 -12.96 -0.97
N VAL A 220 4.28 -11.90 -1.01
CA VAL A 220 5.47 -11.73 -0.15
C VAL A 220 5.07 -11.69 1.32
N GLY A 221 4.07 -10.88 1.68
CA GLY A 221 3.55 -10.79 3.06
C GLY A 221 3.03 -12.14 3.56
N LEU A 222 2.26 -12.86 2.73
CA LEU A 222 1.78 -14.21 3.02
C LEU A 222 2.95 -15.17 3.25
N ALA A 223 3.95 -15.18 2.35
CA ALA A 223 5.08 -16.10 2.43
C ALA A 223 5.92 -15.87 3.69
N PHE A 224 6.25 -14.61 4.02
CA PHE A 224 6.99 -14.29 5.25
C PHE A 224 6.20 -14.67 6.51
N ALA A 225 4.91 -14.34 6.57
CA ALA A 225 4.08 -14.64 7.73
C ALA A 225 3.86 -16.15 7.90
N PHE A 226 3.62 -16.87 6.80
CA PHE A 226 3.49 -18.33 6.79
C PHE A 226 4.80 -19.00 7.22
N GLY A 227 5.94 -18.61 6.64
CA GLY A 227 7.25 -19.15 6.97
C GLY A 227 7.61 -18.91 8.44
N LEU A 228 7.41 -17.68 8.93
CA LEU A 228 7.65 -17.34 10.34
C LEU A 228 6.74 -18.15 11.28
N ALA A 229 5.47 -18.32 10.91
CA ALA A 229 4.55 -19.15 11.69
C ALA A 229 5.01 -20.61 11.77
N LEU A 230 5.54 -21.19 10.68
CA LEU A 230 6.14 -22.53 10.70
C LEU A 230 7.38 -22.60 11.59
N VAL A 231 8.25 -21.60 11.57
CA VAL A 231 9.41 -21.49 12.46
C VAL A 231 8.95 -21.47 13.92
N VAL A 232 7.97 -20.64 14.26
CA VAL A 232 7.40 -20.56 15.62
C VAL A 232 6.83 -21.91 16.05
N ILE A 233 6.04 -22.58 15.21
CA ILE A 233 5.49 -23.91 15.49
C ILE A 233 6.62 -24.91 15.75
N ARG A 234 7.68 -24.90 14.95
CA ARG A 234 8.80 -25.85 15.09
C ARG A 234 9.60 -25.61 16.37
N LEU A 235 9.91 -24.36 16.70
CA LEU A 235 10.69 -23.99 17.88
C LEU A 235 9.93 -24.28 19.17
N PHE A 236 8.63 -23.95 19.21
CA PHE A 236 7.81 -24.04 20.42
C PHE A 236 6.99 -25.33 20.53
N ARG A 237 7.19 -26.33 19.66
CA ARG A 237 6.42 -27.58 19.62
C ARG A 237 6.43 -28.37 20.93
N ARG A 238 7.45 -28.18 21.78
CA ARG A 238 7.61 -28.87 23.06
C ARG A 238 7.09 -28.05 24.25
N HIS A 239 6.61 -26.82 24.03
CA HIS A 239 6.09 -25.97 25.08
C HIS A 239 4.56 -26.09 25.19
N THR A 240 4.04 -25.87 26.41
CA THR A 240 2.60 -25.87 26.63
C THR A 240 1.94 -24.67 25.94
N PRO A 241 0.71 -24.82 25.42
CA PRO A 241 -0.01 -23.73 24.76
C PRO A 241 -0.17 -22.47 25.64
N THR A 242 -0.30 -22.65 26.95
CA THR A 242 -0.43 -21.56 27.93
C THR A 242 0.86 -20.74 27.99
N LYS A 243 2.02 -21.39 28.07
CA LYS A 243 3.33 -20.73 28.09
C LYS A 243 3.56 -19.96 26.78
N VAL A 244 3.34 -20.61 25.64
CA VAL A 244 3.46 -19.97 24.31
C VAL A 244 2.58 -18.74 24.20
N ASN A 245 1.30 -18.84 24.57
CA ASN A 245 0.40 -17.69 24.52
C ASN A 245 0.85 -16.54 25.44
N HIS A 246 1.39 -16.86 26.63
CA HIS A 246 1.87 -15.83 27.57
C HIS A 246 3.06 -15.06 27.00
N GLU A 247 4.07 -15.76 26.51
CA GLU A 247 5.28 -15.15 25.92
C GLU A 247 4.93 -14.34 24.65
N PHE A 248 4.12 -14.91 23.77
CA PHE A 248 3.75 -14.25 22.54
C PHE A 248 2.81 -13.06 22.71
N LYS A 249 2.10 -12.91 23.84
CA LYS A 249 1.41 -11.66 24.15
C LYS A 249 2.38 -10.48 24.27
N ARG A 250 3.55 -10.69 24.89
CA ARG A 250 4.59 -9.65 25.02
C ARG A 250 5.28 -9.37 23.68
N LEU A 251 5.66 -10.43 22.97
CA LEU A 251 6.29 -10.30 21.65
C LEU A 251 5.36 -9.64 20.64
N GLN A 252 4.06 -9.86 20.75
CA GLN A 252 3.06 -9.24 19.86
C GLN A 252 2.94 -7.73 20.11
N LEU A 253 3.21 -7.20 21.29
CA LEU A 253 3.29 -5.75 21.52
C LEU A 253 4.42 -5.15 20.67
N VAL A 254 5.57 -5.82 20.62
CA VAL A 254 6.73 -5.36 19.84
C VAL A 254 6.45 -5.47 18.35
N SER A 255 5.89 -6.60 17.87
CA SER A 255 5.60 -6.78 16.45
C SER A 255 4.50 -5.84 15.94
N SER A 256 3.49 -5.58 16.76
CA SER A 256 2.42 -4.65 16.41
C SER A 256 2.93 -3.19 16.33
N PHE A 257 3.79 -2.79 17.26
CA PHE A 257 4.45 -1.49 17.19
C PHE A 257 5.37 -1.38 15.97
N PHE A 258 6.21 -2.40 15.72
CA PHE A 258 7.05 -2.48 14.53
C PHE A 258 6.24 -2.40 13.23
N TYR A 259 5.12 -3.14 13.15
CA TYR A 259 4.22 -3.06 12.00
C TYR A 259 3.65 -1.65 11.83
N SER A 260 3.26 -0.99 12.93
CA SER A 260 2.75 0.38 12.89
C SER A 260 3.81 1.38 12.41
N VAL A 261 5.06 1.23 12.83
CA VAL A 261 6.20 2.04 12.35
C VAL A 261 6.37 1.86 10.84
N THR A 262 6.43 0.62 10.35
CA THR A 262 6.59 0.35 8.91
C THR A 262 5.38 0.77 8.09
N HIS A 263 4.17 0.69 8.66
CA HIS A 263 2.95 1.21 8.06
C HIS A 263 3.04 2.74 7.88
N GLY A 264 3.36 3.48 8.94
CA GLY A 264 3.52 4.94 8.88
C GLY A 264 4.59 5.37 7.87
N THR A 265 5.76 4.71 7.89
CA THR A 265 6.85 4.95 6.93
C THR A 265 6.41 4.76 5.46
N ASN A 266 5.57 3.77 5.17
CA ASN A 266 5.06 3.55 3.81
C ASN A 266 3.96 4.56 3.43
N ASP A 267 2.98 4.73 4.30
CA ASP A 267 1.72 5.36 3.93
C ASP A 267 1.82 6.89 3.94
N ALA A 268 2.55 7.49 4.87
CA ALA A 268 2.76 8.94 4.88
C ALA A 268 3.52 9.45 3.65
N GLN A 269 4.40 8.63 3.06
CA GLN A 269 5.14 9.03 1.86
C GLN A 269 4.25 9.29 0.63
N LYS A 270 3.00 8.83 0.62
CA LYS A 270 2.05 9.08 -0.49
C LYS A 270 1.62 10.54 -0.50
N GLY A 271 1.13 11.05 0.62
CA GLY A 271 0.81 12.46 0.76
C GLY A 271 2.03 13.35 0.60
N MET A 272 3.17 12.96 1.16
CA MET A 272 4.43 13.69 0.95
C MET A 272 4.79 13.83 -0.53
N GLY A 273 4.64 12.76 -1.32
CA GLY A 273 4.91 12.78 -2.76
C GLY A 273 4.01 13.76 -3.50
N ILE A 274 2.72 13.77 -3.16
CA ILE A 274 1.75 14.69 -3.78
C ILE A 274 1.99 16.14 -3.35
N ILE A 275 2.24 16.41 -2.06
CA ILE A 275 2.54 17.79 -1.61
C ILE A 275 3.83 18.29 -2.26
N THR A 276 4.87 17.45 -2.32
CA THR A 276 6.12 17.84 -3.00
C THR A 276 5.89 18.11 -4.48
N LEU A 277 5.05 17.33 -5.15
CA LEU A 277 4.66 17.57 -6.54
C LEU A 277 3.93 18.92 -6.71
N ILE A 278 3.00 19.24 -5.81
CA ILE A 278 2.31 20.55 -5.78
C ILE A 278 3.32 21.69 -5.64
N LEU A 279 4.28 21.56 -4.71
CA LEU A 279 5.31 22.58 -4.50
C LEU A 279 6.22 22.76 -5.70
N VAL A 280 6.58 21.65 -6.39
CA VAL A 280 7.38 21.70 -7.63
C VAL A 280 6.62 22.41 -8.74
N VAL A 281 5.36 22.02 -8.99
CA VAL A 281 4.50 22.59 -10.03
C VAL A 281 4.25 24.08 -9.78
N ALA A 282 4.10 24.48 -8.52
CA ALA A 282 3.94 25.88 -8.11
C ALA A 282 5.26 26.67 -8.06
N ALA A 283 6.39 26.05 -8.40
CA ALA A 283 7.73 26.64 -8.36
C ALA A 283 8.10 27.23 -6.98
N ILE A 284 7.60 26.63 -5.90
CA ILE A 284 7.92 27.03 -4.53
C ILE A 284 9.29 26.45 -4.15
N GLY A 285 10.25 27.35 -3.92
CA GLY A 285 11.60 27.00 -3.49
C GLY A 285 11.80 27.02 -1.96
N PRO A 286 13.03 26.79 -1.50
CA PRO A 286 13.36 26.84 -0.08
C PRO A 286 13.00 28.19 0.56
N PRO A 287 12.64 28.23 1.85
CA PRO A 287 12.61 27.09 2.79
C PRO A 287 11.34 26.23 2.75
N TRP A 288 10.32 26.62 1.98
CA TRP A 288 9.02 25.98 1.97
C TRP A 288 8.86 24.85 0.96
N GLY A 289 9.65 24.87 -0.11
CA GLY A 289 9.65 23.88 -1.17
C GLY A 289 11.04 23.27 -1.43
N PRO A 290 11.14 22.32 -2.38
CA PRO A 290 12.40 21.70 -2.75
C PRO A 290 13.32 22.70 -3.49
N PRO A 291 14.65 22.47 -3.47
CA PRO A 291 15.55 23.19 -4.35
C PRO A 291 15.17 23.03 -5.82
N SER A 292 15.43 24.06 -6.63
CA SER A 292 15.10 24.05 -8.06
C SER A 292 15.69 22.83 -8.78
N GLY A 293 14.85 22.16 -9.58
CA GLY A 293 15.25 20.95 -10.32
C GLY A 293 15.39 19.67 -9.50
N GLN A 294 15.12 19.70 -8.18
CA GLN A 294 15.18 18.53 -7.31
C GLN A 294 13.80 18.16 -6.79
N PHE A 295 13.57 16.87 -6.58
CA PHE A 295 12.40 16.37 -5.88
C PHE A 295 12.82 15.96 -4.46
N ALA A 296 12.88 16.92 -3.56
CA ALA A 296 13.24 16.72 -2.17
C ALA A 296 12.06 17.06 -1.27
N VAL A 297 11.67 16.15 -0.40
CA VAL A 297 10.52 16.37 0.51
C VAL A 297 10.94 17.30 1.65
N PRO A 298 10.31 18.48 1.81
CA PRO A 298 10.61 19.37 2.93
C PRO A 298 10.26 18.75 4.28
N PHE A 299 11.03 19.06 5.32
CA PHE A 299 10.83 18.46 6.65
C PHE A 299 9.42 18.72 7.24
N TRP A 300 8.86 19.92 7.01
CA TRP A 300 7.52 20.24 7.48
C TRP A 300 6.43 19.36 6.82
N VAL A 301 6.64 18.95 5.57
CA VAL A 301 5.76 18.01 4.85
C VAL A 301 5.84 16.63 5.50
N ILE A 302 7.06 16.17 5.84
CA ILE A 302 7.28 14.90 6.55
C ILE A 302 6.52 14.90 7.87
N LEU A 303 6.70 15.96 8.67
CA LEU A 303 6.04 16.10 9.97
C LEU A 303 4.52 16.17 9.84
N GLY A 304 4.00 16.97 8.90
CA GLY A 304 2.57 17.13 8.65
C GLY A 304 1.89 15.84 8.20
N ALA A 305 2.50 15.09 7.26
CA ALA A 305 1.97 13.84 6.77
C ALA A 305 1.92 12.77 7.88
N HIS A 306 3.01 12.62 8.67
CA HIS A 306 3.01 11.66 9.79
C HIS A 306 2.06 12.07 10.92
N ALA A 307 1.92 13.36 11.20
CA ALA A 307 0.93 13.84 12.16
C ALA A 307 -0.50 13.53 11.68
N SER A 308 -0.80 13.80 10.41
CA SER A 308 -2.13 13.58 9.82
C SER A 308 -2.52 12.10 9.82
N ILE A 309 -1.63 11.21 9.36
CA ILE A 309 -1.91 9.77 9.34
C ILE A 309 -2.03 9.20 10.76
N SER A 310 -1.24 9.69 11.71
CA SER A 310 -1.28 9.27 13.10
C SER A 310 -2.58 9.69 13.77
N LEU A 311 -3.04 10.92 13.54
CA LEU A 311 -4.33 11.39 13.99
C LEU A 311 -5.47 10.55 13.40
N GLY A 312 -5.47 10.30 12.10
CA GLY A 312 -6.44 9.42 11.46
C GLY A 312 -6.49 8.04 12.11
N THR A 313 -5.32 7.41 12.31
CA THR A 313 -5.22 6.11 12.97
C THR A 313 -5.75 6.13 14.39
N PHE A 314 -5.53 7.21 15.15
CA PHE A 314 -6.03 7.35 16.54
C PHE A 314 -7.55 7.32 16.62
N PHE A 315 -8.25 7.94 15.66
CA PHE A 315 -9.71 7.85 15.58
C PHE A 315 -10.22 6.49 15.15
N GLY A 316 -9.44 5.75 14.36
CA GLY A 316 -9.63 4.35 13.99
C GLY A 316 -10.85 4.06 13.11
N GLY A 317 -10.65 3.29 12.05
CA GLY A 317 -11.69 2.80 11.13
C GLY A 317 -12.42 1.55 11.67
N TRP A 318 -13.17 1.63 12.76
CA TRP A 318 -13.73 0.49 13.50
C TRP A 318 -14.56 -0.49 12.67
N ARG A 319 -15.18 -0.05 11.56
CA ARG A 319 -15.94 -0.94 10.67
C ARG A 319 -15.00 -1.94 9.98
N ILE A 320 -13.84 -1.46 9.50
CA ILE A 320 -12.82 -2.28 8.83
C ILE A 320 -12.07 -3.13 9.87
N VAL A 321 -11.74 -2.56 11.04
CA VAL A 321 -11.14 -3.30 12.17
C VAL A 321 -11.97 -4.55 12.50
N ARG A 322 -13.30 -4.43 12.60
CA ARG A 322 -14.19 -5.55 12.86
C ARG A 322 -14.12 -6.62 11.75
N THR A 323 -14.05 -6.21 10.49
CA THR A 323 -13.92 -7.14 9.37
C THR A 323 -12.60 -7.90 9.42
N MET A 324 -11.49 -7.22 9.61
CA MET A 324 -10.16 -7.82 9.63
C MET A 324 -9.90 -8.67 10.86
N SER A 325 -10.34 -8.21 12.05
CA SER A 325 -10.06 -8.89 13.32
C SER A 325 -10.95 -10.10 13.59
N GLN A 326 -12.19 -10.14 13.06
CA GLN A 326 -13.18 -11.15 13.44
C GLN A 326 -13.64 -12.04 12.28
N ARG A 327 -13.55 -11.55 11.03
CA ARG A 327 -14.17 -12.21 9.88
C ARG A 327 -13.21 -12.98 8.99
N VAL A 328 -11.89 -12.76 9.07
CA VAL A 328 -10.90 -13.45 8.21
C VAL A 328 -10.50 -14.80 8.79
N THR A 329 -9.96 -14.82 10.01
CA THR A 329 -9.58 -16.05 10.73
C THR A 329 -9.48 -15.78 12.22
N HIS A 330 -9.54 -16.84 13.04
CA HIS A 330 -9.29 -16.72 14.48
C HIS A 330 -7.79 -16.77 14.77
N LEU A 331 -7.25 -15.70 15.33
CA LEU A 331 -5.84 -15.58 15.66
C LEU A 331 -5.57 -15.84 17.15
N ARG A 332 -4.45 -16.51 17.41
CA ARG A 332 -3.79 -16.58 18.73
C ARG A 332 -2.63 -15.59 18.78
N PRO A 333 -2.09 -15.21 19.96
CA PRO A 333 -1.00 -14.22 20.06
C PRO A 333 0.22 -14.55 19.19
N TRP A 334 0.69 -15.78 19.14
CA TRP A 334 1.81 -16.18 18.30
C TRP A 334 1.52 -16.04 16.79
N GLN A 335 0.26 -16.19 16.40
CA GLN A 335 -0.18 -16.00 15.02
C GLN A 335 -0.25 -14.52 14.66
N GLY A 336 -0.74 -13.67 15.59
CA GLY A 336 -0.70 -12.22 15.44
C GLY A 336 0.74 -11.73 15.29
N PHE A 337 1.63 -12.16 16.17
CA PHE A 337 3.06 -11.89 16.08
C PHE A 337 3.65 -12.26 14.71
N SER A 338 3.35 -13.47 14.20
CA SER A 338 3.88 -13.92 12.92
C SER A 338 3.32 -13.11 11.74
N ALA A 339 2.04 -12.74 11.78
CA ALA A 339 1.40 -11.93 10.73
C ALA A 339 1.96 -10.49 10.70
N GLU A 340 2.09 -9.85 11.87
CA GLU A 340 2.61 -8.49 12.02
C GLU A 340 4.10 -8.42 11.65
N THR A 341 4.90 -9.36 12.14
CA THR A 341 6.34 -9.40 11.83
C THR A 341 6.57 -9.69 10.34
N GLY A 342 5.90 -10.69 9.76
CA GLY A 342 6.04 -11.02 8.35
C GLY A 342 5.53 -9.90 7.44
N GLY A 343 4.38 -9.32 7.78
CA GLY A 343 3.85 -8.14 7.08
C GLY A 343 4.75 -6.92 7.21
N GLY A 344 5.25 -6.64 8.42
CA GLY A 344 6.16 -5.52 8.68
C GLY A 344 7.49 -5.64 7.92
N ILE A 345 8.07 -6.84 7.84
CA ILE A 345 9.27 -7.08 7.01
C ILE A 345 8.98 -6.81 5.53
N ALA A 346 7.83 -7.26 5.02
CA ALA A 346 7.43 -7.00 3.64
C ALA A 346 7.26 -5.49 3.37
N LEU A 347 6.66 -4.74 4.30
CA LEU A 347 6.51 -3.29 4.20
C LEU A 347 7.85 -2.56 4.28
N ALA A 348 8.72 -2.93 5.24
CA ALA A 348 10.05 -2.33 5.36
C ALA A 348 10.87 -2.55 4.08
N SER A 349 10.84 -3.77 3.53
CA SER A 349 11.53 -4.09 2.27
C SER A 349 11.00 -3.26 1.10
N SER A 350 9.68 -3.07 1.01
CA SER A 350 9.08 -2.24 -0.05
C SER A 350 9.43 -0.77 0.10
N ALA A 351 9.48 -0.23 1.34
CA ALA A 351 9.86 1.15 1.61
C ALA A 351 11.32 1.41 1.21
N LEU A 352 12.24 0.52 1.57
CA LEU A 352 13.65 0.60 1.16
C LEU A 352 13.82 0.50 -0.35
N ALA A 353 13.01 -0.30 -1.02
CA ALA A 353 13.02 -0.41 -2.47
C ALA A 353 12.31 0.77 -3.18
N GLY A 354 11.64 1.67 -2.47
CA GLY A 354 10.85 2.76 -3.04
C GLY A 354 9.62 2.28 -3.84
N ILE A 355 9.06 1.15 -3.44
CA ILE A 355 7.91 0.53 -4.12
C ILE A 355 6.65 0.85 -3.31
N PRO A 356 5.71 1.64 -3.85
CA PRO A 356 4.44 1.88 -3.19
C PRO A 356 3.59 0.60 -3.21
N VAL A 357 3.38 0.02 -2.04
CA VAL A 357 2.54 -1.18 -1.88
C VAL A 357 1.30 -0.88 -1.05
N SER A 358 0.33 -1.78 -1.12
CA SER A 358 -0.85 -1.73 -0.25
C SER A 358 -0.57 -2.41 1.07
N THR A 359 -0.51 -1.64 2.14
CA THR A 359 -0.38 -2.13 3.51
C THR A 359 -1.54 -3.04 3.90
N THR A 360 -2.77 -2.72 3.45
CA THR A 360 -3.98 -3.54 3.65
C THR A 360 -3.86 -4.91 2.99
N HIS A 361 -3.36 -4.97 1.76
CA HIS A 361 -3.19 -6.25 1.04
C HIS A 361 -2.14 -7.12 1.72
N VAL A 362 -1.03 -6.53 2.14
CA VAL A 362 0.07 -7.24 2.81
C VAL A 362 -0.40 -7.86 4.12
N ILE A 363 -1.04 -7.09 5.03
CA ILE A 363 -1.48 -7.63 6.33
C ILE A 363 -2.63 -8.61 6.18
N ALA A 364 -3.59 -8.37 5.27
CA ALA A 364 -4.68 -9.30 5.03
C ALA A 364 -4.15 -10.66 4.55
N SER A 365 -3.19 -10.66 3.63
CA SER A 365 -2.55 -11.87 3.13
C SER A 365 -1.66 -12.53 4.17
N ALA A 366 -0.95 -11.76 5.01
CA ALA A 366 -0.20 -12.28 6.15
C ALA A 366 -1.10 -13.01 7.15
N ILE A 367 -2.26 -12.43 7.48
CA ILE A 367 -3.28 -13.05 8.35
C ILE A 367 -3.80 -14.36 7.72
N MET A 368 -4.08 -14.37 6.41
CA MET A 368 -4.49 -15.58 5.69
C MET A 368 -3.39 -16.64 5.68
N GLY A 369 -2.13 -16.24 5.43
CA GLY A 369 -0.98 -17.13 5.45
C GLY A 369 -0.80 -17.83 6.79
N VAL A 370 -0.84 -17.08 7.89
CA VAL A 370 -0.77 -17.65 9.24
C VAL A 370 -1.98 -18.54 9.54
N GLY A 371 -3.17 -18.15 9.10
CA GLY A 371 -4.37 -18.98 9.21
C GLY A 371 -4.22 -20.34 8.52
N ALA A 372 -3.63 -20.33 7.33
CA ALA A 372 -3.43 -21.53 6.51
C ALA A 372 -2.42 -22.52 7.12
N THR A 373 -1.54 -22.12 8.05
CA THR A 373 -0.61 -23.05 8.74
C THR A 373 -1.33 -24.11 9.58
N LYS A 374 -2.55 -23.85 10.03
CA LYS A 374 -3.37 -24.86 10.72
C LYS A 374 -4.03 -25.82 9.73
N ARG A 375 -4.77 -25.25 8.80
CA ARG A 375 -5.46 -25.89 7.68
C ARG A 375 -6.00 -24.83 6.75
N LEU A 376 -6.07 -25.10 5.45
CA LEU A 376 -6.61 -24.14 4.47
C LEU A 376 -8.06 -23.72 4.79
N SER A 377 -8.86 -24.61 5.36
CA SER A 377 -10.25 -24.32 5.78
C SER A 377 -10.35 -23.42 7.03
N ALA A 378 -9.25 -23.08 7.71
CA ALA A 378 -9.26 -22.13 8.82
C ALA A 378 -9.41 -20.68 8.33
N VAL A 379 -9.10 -20.43 7.06
CA VAL A 379 -9.34 -19.15 6.39
C VAL A 379 -10.77 -19.13 5.83
N ARG A 380 -11.51 -18.07 6.12
CA ARG A 380 -12.86 -17.88 5.58
C ARG A 380 -12.80 -17.35 4.15
N TRP A 381 -12.60 -18.24 3.19
CA TRP A 381 -12.39 -17.91 1.78
C TRP A 381 -13.51 -17.07 1.16
N GLY A 382 -14.74 -17.15 1.66
CA GLY A 382 -15.83 -16.28 1.23
C GLY A 382 -15.55 -14.79 1.55
N VAL A 383 -14.96 -14.50 2.71
CA VAL A 383 -14.53 -13.16 3.09
C VAL A 383 -13.30 -12.74 2.28
N ALA A 384 -12.31 -13.63 2.15
CA ALA A 384 -11.10 -13.40 1.35
C ALA A 384 -11.45 -13.03 -0.10
N ARG A 385 -12.40 -13.74 -0.72
CA ARG A 385 -12.87 -13.43 -2.08
C ARG A 385 -13.51 -12.04 -2.19
N ARG A 386 -14.33 -11.63 -1.20
CA ARG A 386 -14.90 -10.27 -1.17
C ARG A 386 -13.82 -9.19 -1.08
N ILE A 387 -12.82 -9.41 -0.24
CA ILE A 387 -11.66 -8.51 -0.08
C ILE A 387 -10.89 -8.43 -1.40
N PHE A 388 -10.62 -9.56 -2.04
CA PHE A 388 -9.91 -9.62 -3.33
C PHE A 388 -10.64 -8.85 -4.44
N TRP A 389 -11.97 -9.00 -4.56
CA TRP A 389 -12.75 -8.22 -5.52
C TRP A 389 -12.73 -6.73 -5.21
N ALA A 390 -12.80 -6.35 -3.93
CA ALA A 390 -12.67 -4.95 -3.53
C ALA A 390 -11.33 -4.35 -3.95
N TRP A 391 -10.24 -5.13 -3.88
CA TRP A 391 -8.92 -4.71 -4.36
C TRP A 391 -8.89 -4.41 -5.86
N ILE A 392 -9.47 -5.28 -6.68
CA ILE A 392 -9.52 -5.11 -8.14
C ILE A 392 -10.36 -3.88 -8.52
N ILE A 393 -11.51 -3.70 -7.87
CA ILE A 393 -12.45 -2.61 -8.20
C ILE A 393 -11.91 -1.24 -7.74
N THR A 394 -11.02 -1.17 -6.76
CA THR A 394 -10.54 0.09 -6.19
C THR A 394 -9.96 1.03 -7.23
N ILE A 395 -9.04 0.58 -8.09
CA ILE A 395 -8.40 1.43 -9.10
C ILE A 395 -9.42 1.99 -10.11
N PRO A 396 -10.25 1.19 -10.79
CA PRO A 396 -11.20 1.73 -11.76
C PRO A 396 -12.30 2.59 -11.11
N ALA A 397 -12.75 2.23 -9.91
CA ALA A 397 -13.78 3.01 -9.24
C ALA A 397 -13.25 4.37 -8.76
N SER A 398 -12.09 4.41 -8.11
CA SER A 398 -11.45 5.67 -7.71
C SER A 398 -11.06 6.52 -8.92
N ALA A 399 -10.69 5.90 -10.05
CA ALA A 399 -10.46 6.61 -11.31
C ALA A 399 -11.73 7.33 -11.80
N GLY A 400 -12.87 6.65 -11.78
CA GLY A 400 -14.17 7.27 -12.14
C GLY A 400 -14.51 8.45 -11.22
N VAL A 401 -14.29 8.31 -9.91
CA VAL A 401 -14.53 9.41 -8.96
C VAL A 401 -13.53 10.55 -9.17
N GLY A 402 -12.25 10.26 -9.44
CA GLY A 402 -11.23 11.25 -9.76
C GLY A 402 -11.53 12.04 -11.05
N MET A 403 -12.02 11.35 -12.10
CA MET A 403 -12.53 11.99 -13.32
C MET A 403 -13.65 12.99 -13.01
N ALA A 404 -14.63 12.56 -12.21
CA ALA A 404 -15.77 13.42 -11.84
C ALA A 404 -15.31 14.63 -11.01
N ALA A 405 -14.41 14.41 -10.04
CA ALA A 405 -13.86 15.49 -9.22
C ALA A 405 -13.08 16.50 -10.07
N TYR A 406 -12.23 16.03 -10.99
CA TYR A 406 -11.52 16.91 -11.92
C TYR A 406 -12.49 17.71 -12.81
N ALA A 407 -13.52 17.05 -13.38
CA ALA A 407 -14.51 17.72 -14.22
C ALA A 407 -15.25 18.84 -13.48
N ILE A 408 -15.63 18.59 -12.22
CA ILE A 408 -16.27 19.60 -11.34
C ILE A 408 -15.32 20.79 -11.10
N MET A 409 -14.07 20.51 -10.76
CA MET A 409 -13.07 21.58 -10.54
C MET A 409 -12.81 22.39 -11.81
N ARG A 410 -12.68 21.71 -12.93
CA ARG A 410 -12.51 22.37 -14.23
C ARG A 410 -13.66 23.34 -14.53
N LEU A 411 -14.91 22.93 -14.31
CA LEU A 411 -16.08 23.77 -14.48
C LEU A 411 -16.11 24.93 -13.48
N ALA A 412 -15.74 24.66 -12.23
CA ALA A 412 -15.77 25.67 -11.17
C ALA A 412 -14.71 26.77 -11.34
N PHE A 413 -13.54 26.40 -11.83
CA PHE A 413 -12.40 27.33 -12.02
C PHE A 413 -12.26 27.85 -13.43
N GLY A 414 -13.07 27.38 -14.39
CA GLY A 414 -13.04 27.85 -15.79
C GLY A 414 -11.77 27.49 -16.56
N VAL A 415 -11.12 26.36 -16.21
CA VAL A 415 -9.84 25.89 -16.80
C VAL A 415 -10.02 24.66 -17.67
#